data_0b48fe6587deb8738f1cacdd87ef0a7b
#
_entry.id   0b48fe6587deb8738f1cacdd87ef0a7b
#
_cell.length_a   1.000
_cell.length_b   1.000
_cell.length_c   1.000
_cell.angle_alpha   90.00
_cell.angle_beta   90.00
_cell.angle_gamma   90.00
#
_symmetry.space_group_name_H-M   'P 1'
#
loop_
_entity.id
_entity.type
_entity.pdbx_description
1 polymer ?
#
loop_
_entity_poly.entity_id
_entity_poly.type
_entity_poly.pdbx_seq_one_letter_code
_entity_poly.pdbx_strand_id
1 'polypeptide(L)'
;VRVYIAQRRKIQVGDKMAGRHGNKGVVSRILPQEDMPFLPDGTPLDIVLNPLGVPSRMNIGQVLEVHLGYAAKTLGWKVATPIFNGATETDIQECMKMAGLAREVGYDEPLIGKQLYLADEAAENGMRALSQEEMDDSVQVREWQKAGQLRLVDGKNWLYDGRTGRRFDNPVTVGYVYFLKLHHLVDDKIHARATGPYSLVTQQPLGGKAQFG
;
A
#
# COMPACT_ATOMS: atom_id res chain seq x y z
N VAL A 1 -9.24 46.29 0.50
CA VAL A 1 -9.75 45.07 1.09
C VAL A 1 -8.84 43.92 0.66
N ARG A 2 -8.39 43.10 1.61
CA ARG A 2 -7.67 41.87 1.35
C ARG A 2 -8.61 40.71 1.66
N VAL A 3 -8.77 39.81 0.72
CA VAL A 3 -9.61 38.62 0.87
C VAL A 3 -8.72 37.39 0.80
N TYR A 4 -8.79 36.54 1.82
CA TYR A 4 -8.09 35.27 1.88
C TYR A 4 -9.10 34.13 1.69
N ILE A 5 -8.87 33.29 0.69
CA ILE A 5 -9.76 32.19 0.35
C ILE A 5 -9.00 30.86 0.59
N ALA A 6 -9.61 29.98 1.36
CA ALA A 6 -9.14 28.59 1.51
C ALA A 6 -10.00 27.66 0.65
N GLN A 7 -9.35 26.79 -0.12
CA GLN A 7 -10.01 25.83 -0.96
C GLN A 7 -9.45 24.42 -0.70
N ARG A 8 -10.34 23.44 -0.52
CA ARG A 8 -9.98 22.02 -0.45
C ARG A 8 -10.28 21.37 -1.80
N ARG A 9 -9.24 20.90 -2.46
CA ARG A 9 -9.36 20.13 -3.70
C ARG A 9 -9.26 18.65 -3.41
N LYS A 10 -10.28 17.88 -3.79
CA LYS A 10 -10.23 16.41 -3.71
C LYS A 10 -9.22 15.88 -4.71
N ILE A 11 -8.67 14.69 -4.42
CA ILE A 11 -7.80 13.98 -5.34
C ILE A 11 -8.58 13.60 -6.60
N GLN A 12 -7.93 13.71 -7.75
CA GLN A 12 -8.50 13.30 -9.02
C GLN A 12 -7.45 12.61 -9.90
N VAL A 13 -7.91 11.97 -10.97
CA VAL A 13 -7.04 11.35 -11.96
C VAL A 13 -6.12 12.41 -12.58
N GLY A 14 -4.82 12.11 -12.62
CA GLY A 14 -3.79 13.04 -13.09
C GLY A 14 -3.07 13.81 -11.97
N ASP A 15 -3.58 13.80 -10.75
CA ASP A 15 -2.90 14.41 -9.61
C ASP A 15 -1.69 13.56 -9.19
N LYS A 16 -0.64 14.23 -8.71
CA LYS A 16 0.59 13.58 -8.30
C LYS A 16 0.59 13.28 -6.82
N MET A 17 0.93 12.04 -6.50
CA MET A 17 1.14 11.57 -5.13
C MET A 17 2.54 10.99 -4.96
N ALA A 18 3.03 10.98 -3.74
CA ALA A 18 4.32 10.39 -3.40
C ALA A 18 4.34 9.88 -1.96
N GLY A 19 5.17 8.86 -1.72
CA GLY A 19 5.58 8.45 -0.39
C GLY A 19 6.82 9.22 0.07
N ARG A 20 7.49 8.70 1.12
CA ARG A 20 8.70 9.28 1.72
C ARG A 20 10.02 8.71 1.15
N HIS A 21 9.96 7.84 0.15
CA HIS A 21 11.11 7.07 -0.37
C HIS A 21 11.44 7.39 -1.83
N GLY A 22 11.06 8.58 -2.31
CA GLY A 22 11.23 8.93 -3.73
C GLY A 22 10.26 8.21 -4.67
N ASN A 23 9.30 7.49 -4.16
CA ASN A 23 8.26 6.77 -4.88
C ASN A 23 7.13 7.72 -5.26
N LYS A 24 7.27 8.39 -6.37
CA LYS A 24 6.29 9.33 -6.93
C LYS A 24 5.48 8.66 -8.02
N GLY A 25 4.24 9.03 -8.12
CA GLY A 25 3.34 8.54 -9.16
C GLY A 25 2.19 9.51 -9.43
N VAL A 26 1.48 9.23 -10.50
CA VAL A 26 0.30 9.98 -10.91
C VAL A 26 -0.92 9.07 -10.76
N VAL A 27 -2.00 9.58 -10.22
CA VAL A 27 -3.25 8.84 -10.09
C VAL A 27 -3.79 8.50 -11.47
N SER A 28 -3.85 7.22 -11.79
CA SER A 28 -4.35 6.73 -13.07
C SER A 28 -5.84 6.43 -13.05
N ARG A 29 -6.36 6.02 -11.90
CA ARG A 29 -7.75 5.60 -11.76
C ARG A 29 -8.26 5.83 -10.34
N ILE A 30 -9.51 6.23 -10.23
CA ILE A 30 -10.25 6.30 -8.97
C ILE A 30 -11.44 5.36 -9.11
N LEU A 31 -11.55 4.42 -8.17
CA LEU A 31 -12.62 3.45 -8.12
C LEU A 31 -13.53 3.73 -6.93
N PRO A 32 -14.84 3.40 -7.02
CA PRO A 32 -15.70 3.29 -5.86
C PRO A 32 -15.12 2.30 -4.84
N GLN A 33 -15.45 2.49 -3.57
CA GLN A 33 -14.96 1.62 -2.49
C GLN A 33 -15.33 0.15 -2.70
N GLU A 34 -16.52 -0.09 -3.26
CA GLU A 34 -17.04 -1.43 -3.54
C GLU A 34 -16.23 -2.19 -4.60
N ASP A 35 -15.61 -1.46 -5.51
CA ASP A 35 -14.81 -2.05 -6.61
C ASP A 35 -13.33 -2.25 -6.23
N MET A 36 -12.90 -1.73 -5.09
CA MET A 36 -11.53 -1.88 -4.62
C MET A 36 -11.29 -3.31 -4.11
N PRO A 37 -10.08 -3.84 -4.30
CA PRO A 37 -9.69 -5.09 -3.66
C PRO A 37 -9.82 -4.98 -2.14
N PHE A 38 -10.21 -6.06 -1.50
CA PHE A 38 -10.43 -6.07 -0.07
C PHE A 38 -9.76 -7.27 0.61
N LEU A 39 -9.46 -7.10 1.90
CA LEU A 39 -8.92 -8.11 2.78
C LEU A 39 -10.01 -9.15 3.16
N PRO A 40 -9.63 -10.31 3.68
CA PRO A 40 -10.60 -11.34 4.11
C PRO A 40 -11.59 -10.87 5.16
N ASP A 41 -11.24 -9.86 5.95
CA ASP A 41 -12.10 -9.22 6.95
C ASP A 41 -13.09 -8.22 6.32
N GLY A 42 -13.09 -8.05 5.01
CA GLY A 42 -13.92 -7.11 4.28
C GLY A 42 -13.39 -5.68 4.20
N THR A 43 -12.22 -5.40 4.79
CA THR A 43 -11.62 -4.06 4.73
C THR A 43 -11.10 -3.77 3.32
N PRO A 44 -11.61 -2.74 2.62
CA PRO A 44 -11.12 -2.39 1.30
C PRO A 44 -9.76 -1.70 1.38
N LEU A 45 -8.96 -1.85 0.32
CA LEU A 45 -7.72 -1.10 0.18
C LEU A 45 -8.00 0.35 -0.22
N ASP A 46 -7.22 1.27 0.34
CA ASP A 46 -7.31 2.71 0.02
C ASP A 46 -6.50 3.06 -1.24
N ILE A 47 -5.40 2.37 -1.47
CA ILE A 47 -4.50 2.60 -2.60
C ILE A 47 -3.90 1.29 -3.11
N VAL A 48 -3.75 1.19 -4.42
CA VAL A 48 -3.05 0.09 -5.08
C VAL A 48 -1.88 0.66 -5.87
N LEU A 49 -0.69 0.14 -5.63
CA LEU A 49 0.56 0.60 -6.23
C LEU A 49 1.15 -0.46 -7.16
N ASN A 50 1.71 -0.01 -8.28
CA ASN A 50 2.38 -0.90 -9.21
C ASN A 50 3.76 -1.33 -8.66
N PRO A 51 4.01 -2.63 -8.43
CA PRO A 51 5.27 -3.12 -7.89
C PRO A 51 6.46 -2.92 -8.86
N LEU A 52 6.23 -2.76 -10.15
CA LEU A 52 7.30 -2.51 -11.13
C LEU A 52 8.06 -1.21 -10.88
N GLY A 53 7.49 -0.28 -10.11
CA GLY A 53 8.16 0.95 -9.70
C GLY A 53 9.23 0.78 -8.62
N VAL A 54 9.41 -0.42 -8.06
CA VAL A 54 10.32 -0.67 -6.94
C VAL A 54 11.70 -1.18 -7.40
N PRO A 55 11.83 -2.27 -8.20
CA PRO A 55 13.11 -2.95 -8.42
C PRO A 55 14.16 -2.07 -9.08
N SER A 56 13.81 -1.38 -10.16
CA SER A 56 14.76 -0.54 -10.92
C SER A 56 15.18 0.72 -10.17
N ARG A 57 14.40 1.18 -9.21
CA ARG A 57 14.65 2.41 -8.45
C ARG A 57 15.37 2.18 -7.13
N MET A 58 15.54 0.92 -6.74
CA MET A 58 16.28 0.51 -5.53
C MET A 58 15.81 1.19 -4.24
N ASN A 59 14.54 1.60 -4.16
CA ASN A 59 13.94 2.24 -2.99
C ASN A 59 13.19 1.25 -2.11
N ILE A 60 13.89 0.22 -1.64
CA ILE A 60 13.34 -0.88 -0.82
C ILE A 60 12.73 -0.38 0.50
N GLY A 61 13.18 0.77 1.01
CA GLY A 61 12.64 1.38 2.22
C GLY A 61 11.13 1.52 2.23
N GLN A 62 10.49 1.70 1.06
CA GLN A 62 9.02 1.74 0.97
C GLN A 62 8.38 0.39 1.32
N VAL A 63 9.00 -0.72 0.96
CA VAL A 63 8.51 -2.08 1.29
C VAL A 63 8.68 -2.34 2.78
N LEU A 64 9.82 -1.96 3.35
CA LEU A 64 10.07 -2.05 4.79
C LEU A 64 9.06 -1.19 5.58
N GLU A 65 8.72 0.00 5.08
CA GLU A 65 7.69 0.86 5.68
C GLU A 65 6.30 0.18 5.66
N VAL A 66 5.93 -0.49 4.56
CA VAL A 66 4.67 -1.24 4.46
C VAL A 66 4.58 -2.31 5.55
N HIS A 67 5.64 -3.09 5.72
CA HIS A 67 5.68 -4.17 6.72
C HIS A 67 5.65 -3.62 8.16
N LEU A 68 6.50 -2.65 8.46
CA LEU A 68 6.54 -2.04 9.79
C LEU A 68 5.24 -1.29 10.11
N GLY A 69 4.65 -0.62 9.12
CA GLY A 69 3.36 0.04 9.26
C GLY A 69 2.21 -0.94 9.55
N TYR A 70 2.23 -2.11 8.93
CA TYR A 70 1.27 -3.17 9.24
C TYR A 70 1.40 -3.65 10.69
N ALA A 71 2.63 -3.95 11.13
CA ALA A 71 2.92 -4.36 12.49
C ALA A 71 2.51 -3.27 13.51
N ALA A 72 2.90 -2.03 13.25
CA ALA A 72 2.59 -0.90 14.12
C ALA A 72 1.08 -0.66 14.24
N LYS A 73 0.32 -0.80 13.16
CA LYS A 73 -1.14 -0.68 13.20
C LYS A 73 -1.80 -1.78 14.01
N THR A 74 -1.33 -3.02 13.87
CA THR A 74 -1.85 -4.18 14.62
C THR A 74 -1.54 -4.07 16.11
N LEU A 75 -0.34 -3.59 16.47
CA LEU A 75 0.11 -3.44 17.86
C LEU A 75 -0.31 -2.10 18.51
N GLY A 76 -0.87 -1.17 17.73
CA GLY A 76 -1.26 0.15 18.21
C GLY A 76 -0.08 1.10 18.46
N TRP A 77 1.08 0.84 17.85
CA TRP A 77 2.29 1.62 18.05
C TRP A 77 2.39 2.83 17.10
N LYS A 78 3.16 3.82 17.59
CA LYS A 78 3.71 4.89 16.75
C LYS A 78 5.21 4.72 16.69
N VAL A 79 5.74 4.44 15.51
CA VAL A 79 7.15 4.14 15.31
C VAL A 79 7.87 5.35 14.71
N ALA A 80 8.98 5.73 15.30
CA ALA A 80 9.90 6.74 14.79
C ALA A 80 11.22 6.08 14.42
N THR A 81 11.66 6.26 13.18
CA THR A 81 12.89 5.69 12.63
C THR A 81 13.80 6.81 12.12
N PRO A 82 14.62 7.45 12.99
CA PRO A 82 15.57 8.46 12.55
C PRO A 82 16.62 7.86 11.61
N ILE A 83 17.20 8.69 10.73
CA ILE A 83 18.07 8.25 9.62
C ILE A 83 19.25 7.39 10.09
N PHE A 84 19.89 7.76 11.20
CA PHE A 84 21.10 7.07 11.71
C PHE A 84 20.81 6.07 12.83
N ASN A 85 19.57 5.94 13.25
CA ASN A 85 19.13 5.00 14.27
C ASN A 85 17.76 4.44 13.90
N GLY A 86 17.67 3.90 12.69
CA GLY A 86 16.47 3.27 12.15
C GLY A 86 16.32 1.82 12.57
N ALA A 87 15.19 1.23 12.21
CA ALA A 87 14.93 -0.19 12.41
C ALA A 87 15.76 -1.02 11.40
N THR A 88 16.33 -2.10 11.89
CA THR A 88 16.98 -3.11 11.04
C THR A 88 15.92 -4.05 10.44
N GLU A 89 16.31 -4.83 9.45
CA GLU A 89 15.43 -5.84 8.86
C GLU A 89 14.98 -6.88 9.91
N THR A 90 15.87 -7.27 10.80
CA THR A 90 15.59 -8.17 11.92
C THR A 90 14.56 -7.60 12.89
N ASP A 91 14.68 -6.32 13.23
CA ASP A 91 13.72 -5.65 14.10
C ASP A 91 12.31 -5.65 13.49
N ILE A 92 12.22 -5.41 12.18
CA ILE A 92 10.94 -5.43 11.44
C ILE A 92 10.34 -6.83 11.44
N GLN A 93 11.16 -7.86 11.21
CA GLN A 93 10.70 -9.25 11.26
C GLN A 93 10.18 -9.64 12.66
N GLU A 94 10.86 -9.21 13.72
CA GLU A 94 10.41 -9.44 15.08
C GLU A 94 9.10 -8.70 15.37
N CYS A 95 8.96 -7.46 14.92
CA CYS A 95 7.71 -6.71 15.03
C CYS A 95 6.56 -7.40 14.28
N MET A 96 6.83 -7.97 13.10
CA MET A 96 5.84 -8.73 12.34
C MET A 96 5.42 -10.02 13.06
N LYS A 97 6.37 -10.73 13.67
CA LYS A 97 6.05 -11.90 14.51
C LYS A 97 5.19 -11.51 15.72
N MET A 98 5.53 -10.43 16.41
CA MET A 98 4.71 -9.93 17.53
C MET A 98 3.32 -9.53 17.08
N ALA A 99 3.18 -8.88 15.94
CA ALA A 99 1.88 -8.52 15.38
C ALA A 99 1.04 -9.76 15.03
N GLY A 100 1.66 -10.80 14.50
CA GLY A 100 1.02 -12.09 14.26
C GLY A 100 0.52 -12.72 15.56
N LEU A 101 1.37 -12.80 16.58
CA LEU A 101 1.02 -13.36 17.89
C LEU A 101 -0.10 -12.56 18.58
N ALA A 102 -0.05 -11.23 18.55
CA ALA A 102 -1.10 -10.40 19.13
C ALA A 102 -2.47 -10.64 18.48
N ARG A 103 -2.48 -10.93 17.19
CA ARG A 103 -3.68 -11.30 16.46
C ARG A 103 -4.18 -12.69 16.80
N GLU A 104 -3.28 -13.64 17.05
CA GLU A 104 -3.61 -15.00 17.45
C GLU A 104 -4.23 -15.09 18.84
N VAL A 105 -3.75 -14.28 19.78
CA VAL A 105 -4.22 -14.30 21.19
C VAL A 105 -5.52 -13.53 21.40
N GLY A 106 -5.84 -12.56 20.55
CA GLY A 106 -6.95 -11.62 20.75
C GLY A 106 -8.17 -11.79 19.84
N TYR A 107 -8.11 -12.60 18.78
CA TYR A 107 -9.18 -12.69 17.79
C TYR A 107 -9.51 -14.12 17.42
N ASP A 108 -10.79 -14.47 17.59
CA ASP A 108 -11.42 -15.65 16.98
C ASP A 108 -11.58 -15.52 15.45
N GLU A 109 -10.84 -14.61 14.82
CA GLU A 109 -10.87 -14.45 13.37
C GLU A 109 -10.20 -15.64 12.69
N PRO A 110 -10.87 -16.26 11.71
CA PRO A 110 -10.26 -17.29 10.91
C PRO A 110 -9.03 -16.71 10.18
N LEU A 111 -7.93 -17.44 10.21
CA LEU A 111 -6.68 -17.13 9.46
C LEU A 111 -6.88 -17.20 7.94
N ILE A 112 -8.12 -17.17 7.50
CA ILE A 112 -8.56 -17.23 6.11
C ILE A 112 -7.96 -16.06 5.35
N GLY A 113 -7.24 -16.39 4.28
CA GLY A 113 -6.70 -15.41 3.35
C GLY A 113 -5.32 -14.85 3.70
N LYS A 114 -4.60 -15.42 4.66
CA LYS A 114 -3.19 -15.11 4.92
C LYS A 114 -2.31 -16.25 4.45
N GLN A 115 -1.10 -15.93 3.97
CA GLN A 115 -0.11 -16.93 3.73
C GLN A 115 0.40 -17.44 5.08
N LEU A 116 0.18 -18.71 5.36
CA LEU A 116 0.62 -19.37 6.57
C LEU A 116 1.88 -20.17 6.31
N TYR A 117 2.75 -20.20 7.29
CA TYR A 117 3.97 -20.97 7.29
C TYR A 117 3.97 -21.95 8.47
N LEU A 118 4.33 -23.18 8.22
CA LEU A 118 4.56 -24.18 9.23
C LEU A 118 6.05 -24.23 9.57
N ALA A 119 6.37 -24.39 10.85
CA ALA A 119 7.74 -24.65 11.28
C ALA A 119 8.23 -25.97 10.66
N ASP A 120 9.31 -25.92 9.90
CA ASP A 120 9.92 -27.05 9.22
C ASP A 120 11.45 -26.95 9.32
N GLU A 121 12.03 -27.79 10.16
CA GLU A 121 13.48 -27.80 10.41
C GLU A 121 14.30 -28.21 9.17
N ALA A 122 13.67 -28.87 8.20
CA ALA A 122 14.32 -29.27 6.95
C ALA A 122 14.33 -28.15 5.90
N ALA A 123 13.54 -27.09 6.08
CA ALA A 123 13.51 -25.98 5.16
C ALA A 123 14.68 -25.01 5.41
N GLU A 124 15.21 -24.43 4.35
CA GLU A 124 16.36 -23.51 4.38
C GLU A 124 16.19 -22.34 5.39
N ASN A 125 14.95 -21.89 5.57
CA ASN A 125 14.58 -20.81 6.51
C ASN A 125 13.87 -21.32 7.78
N GLY A 126 13.88 -22.64 8.02
CA GLY A 126 13.17 -23.25 9.16
C GLY A 126 11.65 -23.22 9.06
N MET A 127 11.11 -22.91 7.89
CA MET A 127 9.66 -22.77 7.66
C MET A 127 9.30 -23.17 6.23
N ARG A 128 8.13 -23.78 6.04
CA ARG A 128 7.55 -24.01 4.72
C ARG A 128 6.20 -23.31 4.59
N ALA A 129 5.91 -22.85 3.40
CA ALA A 129 4.57 -22.31 3.10
C ALA A 129 3.55 -23.45 3.06
N LEU A 130 2.35 -23.20 3.64
CA LEU A 130 1.23 -24.12 3.53
C LEU A 130 0.66 -24.09 2.11
N SER A 131 0.25 -25.25 1.62
CA SER A 131 -0.50 -25.35 0.37
C SER A 131 -1.93 -24.83 0.56
N GLN A 132 -2.62 -24.56 -0.54
CA GLN A 132 -4.00 -24.12 -0.49
C GLN A 132 -4.93 -25.16 0.17
N GLU A 133 -4.71 -26.44 -0.13
CA GLU A 133 -5.49 -27.54 0.45
C GLU A 133 -5.30 -27.64 1.96
N GLU A 134 -4.05 -27.46 2.44
CA GLU A 134 -3.74 -27.43 3.86
C GLU A 134 -4.34 -26.21 4.56
N MET A 135 -4.38 -25.06 3.89
CA MET A 135 -5.00 -23.82 4.44
C MET A 135 -6.53 -23.92 4.50
N ASP A 136 -7.15 -24.68 3.61
CA ASP A 136 -8.60 -24.88 3.58
C ASP A 136 -9.04 -25.92 4.63
N ASP A 137 -8.14 -26.74 5.16
CA ASP A 137 -8.41 -27.65 6.28
C ASP A 137 -8.40 -26.89 7.61
N SER A 138 -9.55 -26.34 7.97
CA SER A 138 -9.72 -25.52 9.18
C SER A 138 -9.43 -26.27 10.49
N VAL A 139 -9.54 -27.60 10.52
CA VAL A 139 -9.27 -28.41 11.71
C VAL A 139 -7.76 -28.52 11.91
N GLN A 140 -7.05 -28.90 10.86
CA GLN A 140 -5.60 -29.06 10.87
C GLN A 140 -4.88 -27.73 11.16
N VAL A 141 -5.34 -26.62 10.56
CA VAL A 141 -4.81 -25.29 10.81
C VAL A 141 -4.96 -24.89 12.28
N ARG A 142 -6.11 -25.17 12.90
CA ARG A 142 -6.33 -24.91 14.33
C ARG A 142 -5.44 -25.75 15.24
N GLU A 143 -5.14 -26.99 14.87
CA GLU A 143 -4.24 -27.84 15.62
C GLU A 143 -2.81 -27.29 15.56
N TRP A 144 -2.31 -26.91 14.39
CA TRP A 144 -0.99 -26.29 14.22
C TRP A 144 -0.89 -24.95 14.94
N GLN A 145 -1.98 -24.17 14.95
CA GLN A 145 -2.06 -22.91 15.69
C GLN A 145 -1.92 -23.15 17.20
N LYS A 146 -2.69 -24.09 17.75
CA LYS A 146 -2.62 -24.45 19.18
C LYS A 146 -1.25 -25.01 19.58
N ALA A 147 -0.59 -25.74 18.67
CA ALA A 147 0.74 -26.26 18.87
C ALA A 147 1.84 -25.19 18.72
N GLY A 148 1.52 -23.97 18.34
CA GLY A 148 2.48 -22.89 18.11
C GLY A 148 3.40 -23.11 16.91
N GLN A 149 2.99 -23.96 15.97
CA GLN A 149 3.77 -24.33 14.78
C GLN A 149 3.54 -23.37 13.60
N LEU A 150 2.43 -22.62 13.61
CA LEU A 150 2.15 -21.64 12.57
C LEU A 150 2.97 -20.36 12.74
N ARG A 151 3.40 -19.81 11.63
CA ARG A 151 4.12 -18.54 11.53
C ARG A 151 3.44 -17.63 10.51
N LEU A 152 3.23 -16.39 10.87
CA LEU A 152 2.75 -15.31 10.01
C LEU A 152 3.93 -14.34 9.79
N VAL A 153 4.67 -14.50 8.70
CA VAL A 153 6.01 -13.89 8.62
C VAL A 153 6.15 -12.81 7.57
N ASP A 154 5.41 -12.85 6.46
CA ASP A 154 5.82 -12.09 5.29
C ASP A 154 4.94 -10.88 4.91
N GLY A 155 3.99 -10.52 5.73
CA GLY A 155 3.09 -9.38 5.45
C GLY A 155 2.23 -9.52 4.20
N LYS A 156 2.24 -10.71 3.56
CA LYS A 156 1.38 -11.00 2.43
C LYS A 156 0.00 -11.43 2.89
N ASN A 157 -1.00 -10.94 2.18
CA ASN A 157 -2.40 -11.25 2.44
C ASN A 157 -3.09 -11.68 1.16
N TRP A 158 -4.03 -12.60 1.28
CA TRP A 158 -4.92 -12.93 0.20
C TRP A 158 -5.94 -11.80 0.04
N LEU A 159 -6.04 -11.28 -1.16
CA LEU A 159 -7.01 -10.25 -1.51
C LEU A 159 -8.15 -10.86 -2.32
N TYR A 160 -9.27 -10.18 -2.29
CA TYR A 160 -10.45 -10.49 -3.08
C TYR A 160 -10.73 -9.32 -4.01
N ASP A 161 -11.14 -9.64 -5.24
CA ASP A 161 -11.54 -8.62 -6.21
C ASP A 161 -12.90 -8.02 -5.82
N GLY A 162 -12.96 -6.71 -5.68
CA GLY A 162 -14.19 -6.01 -5.29
C GLY A 162 -15.35 -6.16 -6.27
N ARG A 163 -15.07 -6.43 -7.55
CA ARG A 163 -16.12 -6.59 -8.58
C ARG A 163 -16.70 -8.00 -8.62
N THR A 164 -15.85 -9.00 -8.51
CA THR A 164 -16.22 -10.41 -8.72
C THR A 164 -16.35 -11.19 -7.43
N GLY A 165 -15.75 -10.69 -6.34
CA GLY A 165 -15.64 -11.39 -5.07
C GLY A 165 -14.67 -12.59 -5.12
N ARG A 166 -13.97 -12.81 -6.25
CA ARG A 166 -13.02 -13.92 -6.39
C ARG A 166 -11.70 -13.58 -5.72
N ARG A 167 -11.10 -14.56 -5.07
CA ARG A 167 -9.77 -14.45 -4.48
C ARG A 167 -8.72 -14.27 -5.59
N PHE A 168 -7.68 -13.50 -5.30
CA PHE A 168 -6.49 -13.39 -6.15
C PHE A 168 -5.75 -14.72 -6.22
N ASP A 169 -5.07 -14.98 -7.33
CA ASP A 169 -4.32 -16.22 -7.54
C ASP A 169 -3.06 -16.29 -6.66
N ASN A 170 -2.54 -15.14 -6.24
CA ASN A 170 -1.34 -15.04 -5.40
C ASN A 170 -1.58 -14.05 -4.25
N PRO A 171 -0.95 -14.29 -3.08
CA PRO A 171 -0.99 -13.34 -1.98
C PRO A 171 -0.22 -12.06 -2.33
N VAL A 172 -0.68 -10.93 -1.80
CA VAL A 172 -0.16 -9.59 -2.08
C VAL A 172 0.35 -8.95 -0.80
N THR A 173 1.46 -8.24 -0.89
CA THR A 173 1.97 -7.42 0.22
C THR A 173 1.01 -6.27 0.50
N VAL A 174 0.47 -6.24 1.72
CA VAL A 174 -0.48 -5.22 2.19
C VAL A 174 0.00 -4.67 3.52
N GLY A 175 -0.08 -3.37 3.68
CA GLY A 175 0.28 -2.70 4.92
C GLY A 175 -0.09 -1.23 4.88
N TYR A 176 0.50 -0.45 5.78
CA TYR A 176 0.22 0.97 5.92
C TYR A 176 1.45 1.78 5.56
N VAL A 177 1.25 2.78 4.71
CA VAL A 177 2.29 3.71 4.27
C VAL A 177 1.82 5.15 4.39
N TYR A 178 2.77 6.05 4.57
CA TYR A 178 2.50 7.48 4.56
C TYR A 178 2.57 8.03 3.13
N PHE A 179 1.44 8.51 2.62
CA PHE A 179 1.31 9.06 1.27
C PHE A 179 0.92 10.53 1.31
N LEU A 180 1.53 11.31 0.42
CA LEU A 180 1.34 12.76 0.28
C LEU A 180 0.77 13.09 -1.08
N LYS A 181 -0.22 13.97 -1.10
CA LYS A 181 -0.66 14.64 -2.32
C LYS A 181 0.27 15.83 -2.58
N LEU A 182 0.93 15.84 -3.73
CA LEU A 182 1.84 16.91 -4.10
C LEU A 182 1.09 18.06 -4.77
N HIS A 183 1.65 19.27 -4.69
CA HIS A 183 1.06 20.47 -5.30
C HIS A 183 1.25 20.53 -6.83
N HIS A 184 1.28 19.38 -7.48
CA HIS A 184 1.26 19.21 -8.93
C HIS A 184 -0.10 18.69 -9.36
N LEU A 185 -1.12 19.53 -9.22
CA LEU A 185 -2.49 19.19 -9.51
C LEU A 185 -2.77 19.32 -11.01
N VAL A 186 -3.51 18.36 -11.56
CA VAL A 186 -3.81 18.29 -12.98
C VAL A 186 -4.60 19.52 -13.48
N ASP A 187 -5.53 20.05 -12.67
CA ASP A 187 -6.33 21.20 -13.04
C ASP A 187 -5.52 22.48 -13.28
N ASP A 188 -4.39 22.59 -12.58
CA ASP A 188 -3.48 23.74 -12.73
C ASP A 188 -2.61 23.62 -14.00
N LYS A 189 -2.51 22.42 -14.58
CA LYS A 189 -1.64 22.11 -15.72
C LYS A 189 -2.38 21.85 -17.02
N ILE A 190 -3.60 21.33 -16.95
CA ILE A 190 -4.39 21.05 -18.13
C ILE A 190 -4.70 22.36 -18.85
N HIS A 191 -4.38 22.41 -20.13
CA HIS A 191 -4.58 23.57 -20.98
C HIS A 191 -4.82 23.17 -22.43
N ALA A 192 -5.69 23.88 -23.08
CA ALA A 192 -5.95 23.74 -24.52
C ALA A 192 -6.22 25.12 -25.12
N ARG A 193 -5.85 25.25 -26.40
CA ARG A 193 -6.05 26.48 -27.14
C ARG A 193 -6.42 26.15 -28.58
N ALA A 194 -7.46 26.78 -29.11
CA ALA A 194 -7.74 26.81 -30.55
C ALA A 194 -7.29 28.16 -31.15
N THR A 195 -7.78 29.25 -30.61
CA THR A 195 -7.38 30.62 -30.97
C THR A 195 -7.18 31.43 -29.68
N GLY A 196 -6.31 32.42 -29.70
CA GLY A 196 -6.02 33.22 -28.52
C GLY A 196 -5.14 34.42 -28.80
N PRO A 197 -4.64 35.11 -27.76
CA PRO A 197 -3.85 36.31 -27.91
C PRO A 197 -2.48 36.05 -28.56
N TYR A 198 -1.99 37.05 -29.28
CA TYR A 198 -0.69 37.06 -29.94
C TYR A 198 0.19 38.18 -29.41
N SER A 199 1.49 38.03 -29.54
CA SER A 199 2.45 39.11 -29.23
C SER A 199 2.22 40.32 -30.16
N LEU A 200 2.35 41.51 -29.61
CA LEU A 200 2.12 42.75 -30.38
C LEU A 200 3.13 42.97 -31.50
N VAL A 201 4.40 42.60 -31.28
CA VAL A 201 5.48 42.86 -32.24
C VAL A 201 5.66 41.68 -33.17
N THR A 202 5.86 40.49 -32.64
CA THR A 202 6.21 39.30 -33.42
C THR A 202 5.01 38.56 -33.98
N GLN A 203 3.79 38.88 -33.53
CA GLN A 203 2.55 38.20 -33.92
C GLN A 203 2.58 36.69 -33.70
N GLN A 204 3.41 36.25 -32.75
CA GLN A 204 3.49 34.86 -32.33
C GLN A 204 2.48 34.58 -31.21
N PRO A 205 1.94 33.35 -31.09
CA PRO A 205 1.09 32.95 -29.98
C PRO A 205 1.81 33.18 -28.65
N LEU A 206 1.10 33.74 -27.67
CA LEU A 206 1.59 33.82 -26.31
C LEU A 206 1.72 32.44 -25.70
N GLY A 207 2.73 32.22 -24.85
CA GLY A 207 2.97 30.95 -24.16
C GLY A 207 2.36 30.91 -22.77
N GLY A 208 2.00 29.69 -22.32
CA GLY A 208 1.57 29.42 -20.96
C GLY A 208 0.05 29.50 -20.73
N LYS A 209 -0.42 28.71 -19.74
CA LYS A 209 -1.84 28.58 -19.38
C LYS A 209 -2.44 29.90 -18.91
N ALA A 210 -1.71 30.67 -18.09
CA ALA A 210 -2.19 31.93 -17.50
C ALA A 210 -2.48 32.99 -18.54
N GLN A 211 -1.79 32.98 -19.68
CA GLN A 211 -1.94 33.94 -20.79
C GLN A 211 -2.78 33.39 -21.92
N PHE A 212 -3.42 32.27 -21.71
CA PHE A 212 -4.16 31.56 -22.77
C PHE A 212 -3.31 31.30 -24.02
N GLY A 213 -2.06 30.94 -23.74
CA GLY A 213 -1.06 30.62 -24.74
C GLY A 213 -1.07 29.19 -25.24
#